data_f1b696df6dc59b957669eb35add2d87c
#
_entry.id   f1b696df6dc59b957669eb35add2d87c
#
_cell.length_a   1.000
_cell.length_b   1.000
_cell.length_c   1.000
_cell.angle_alpha   90.00
_cell.angle_beta   90.00
_cell.angle_gamma   90.00
#
_symmetry.space_group_name_H-M   'P 1'
#
loop_
_entity.id
_entity.type
_entity.pdbx_description
1 polymer ?
#
loop_
_entity_poly.entity_id
_entity_poly.type
_entity_poly.pdbx_seq_one_letter_code
_entity_poly.pdbx_strand_id
1 'polypeptide(L)'
;LKLDPATPMDKNLYLGCAQTNFTPPADDVLKESKFVEELKGSFLEKIDSAPQGKKETNAYDGRGDFSGGKSTTRGFESADLNESEAKRALHSTKLNMKSNIKGYEYSMCGHAEASVEKYLELAGRDKACLKAVATPTIDDHQLTDDDVTNTGALAPVCTRIVLKAFYLARINRIDCLYAVNMLAREVTRWNVACDKRLHRLISCIHHTTNWTQSCWVGDPPEDCFLALFCDADLKDSKATSGA
;
A
#
# COMPACT_ATOMS: atom_id res chain seq x y z
N LEU A 1 2.09 15.99 -28.56
CA LEU A 1 2.76 15.23 -27.49
C LEU A 1 3.84 14.38 -28.16
N LYS A 2 5.10 14.62 -27.82
CA LYS A 2 6.22 13.80 -28.30
C LYS A 2 6.37 12.67 -27.27
N LEU A 3 6.04 11.47 -27.68
CA LEU A 3 6.25 10.29 -26.82
C LEU A 3 7.69 9.83 -26.95
N ASP A 4 8.32 9.53 -25.83
CA ASP A 4 9.61 8.87 -25.83
C ASP A 4 9.50 7.46 -26.42
N PRO A 5 10.56 6.93 -27.07
CA PRO A 5 10.53 5.58 -27.57
C PRO A 5 10.32 4.58 -26.42
N ALA A 6 9.56 3.52 -26.70
CA ALA A 6 9.30 2.48 -25.72
C ALA A 6 10.62 1.88 -25.20
N THR A 7 10.72 1.72 -23.87
CA THR A 7 11.88 1.05 -23.27
C THR A 7 11.88 -0.41 -23.71
N PRO A 8 12.99 -0.93 -24.25
CA PRO A 8 13.08 -2.34 -24.60
C PRO A 8 12.82 -3.25 -23.42
N MET A 9 12.04 -4.31 -23.64
CA MET A 9 11.65 -5.27 -22.56
C MET A 9 12.86 -5.98 -21.93
N ASP A 10 13.97 -6.10 -22.65
CA ASP A 10 15.23 -6.69 -22.17
C ASP A 10 15.92 -5.86 -21.08
N LYS A 11 15.62 -4.57 -20.99
CA LYS A 11 16.16 -3.72 -19.93
C LYS A 11 15.46 -3.86 -18.59
N ASN A 12 14.30 -4.52 -18.57
CA ASN A 12 13.49 -4.76 -17.34
C ASN A 12 13.37 -3.52 -16.44
N LEU A 13 13.28 -2.33 -17.05
CA LEU A 13 13.16 -1.06 -16.34
C LEU A 13 11.86 -0.38 -16.75
N TYR A 14 10.94 -0.22 -15.81
CA TYR A 14 9.66 0.46 -16.03
C TYR A 14 9.48 1.59 -15.01
N LEU A 15 9.32 2.81 -15.49
CA LEU A 15 9.11 4.01 -14.65
C LEU A 15 10.15 4.16 -13.52
N GLY A 16 11.41 3.81 -13.78
CA GLY A 16 12.48 3.87 -12.79
C GLY A 16 12.50 2.69 -11.80
N CYS A 17 11.60 1.71 -11.98
CA CYS A 17 11.59 0.47 -11.21
C CYS A 17 12.30 -0.63 -12.02
N ALA A 18 13.37 -1.18 -11.49
CA ALA A 18 14.04 -2.33 -12.06
C ALA A 18 13.34 -3.61 -11.65
N GLN A 19 13.12 -4.50 -12.61
CA GLN A 19 12.55 -5.82 -12.36
C GLN A 19 13.61 -6.89 -12.64
N THR A 20 13.85 -7.77 -11.68
CA THR A 20 14.76 -8.89 -11.80
C THR A 20 14.02 -10.21 -11.58
N ASN A 21 14.26 -11.20 -12.44
CA ASN A 21 13.68 -12.52 -12.30
C ASN A 21 14.65 -13.39 -11.49
N PHE A 22 14.12 -14.20 -10.59
CA PHE A 22 14.91 -15.16 -9.82
C PHE A 22 14.12 -16.45 -9.56
N THR A 23 14.81 -17.50 -9.16
CA THR A 23 14.17 -18.72 -8.68
C THR A 23 14.17 -18.68 -7.16
N PRO A 24 13.01 -18.68 -6.50
CA PRO A 24 12.96 -18.66 -5.06
C PRO A 24 13.64 -19.88 -4.44
N PRO A 25 14.35 -19.75 -3.31
CA PRO A 25 14.90 -20.89 -2.58
C PRO A 25 13.78 -21.85 -2.14
N ALA A 26 14.02 -23.15 -2.27
CA ALA A 26 13.00 -24.16 -1.93
C ALA A 26 12.51 -24.07 -0.48
N ASP A 27 13.42 -23.74 0.46
CA ASP A 27 13.09 -23.59 1.86
C ASP A 27 12.17 -22.40 2.13
N ASP A 28 12.35 -21.29 1.41
CA ASP A 28 11.49 -20.11 1.52
C ASP A 28 10.11 -20.38 0.92
N VAL A 29 10.06 -21.07 -0.23
CA VAL A 29 8.79 -21.53 -0.82
C VAL A 29 8.03 -22.39 0.16
N LEU A 30 8.72 -23.33 0.85
CA LEU A 30 8.08 -24.20 1.82
C LEU A 30 7.55 -23.45 3.05
N LYS A 31 8.26 -22.44 3.53
CA LYS A 31 7.81 -21.57 4.64
C LYS A 31 6.57 -20.78 4.26
N GLU A 32 6.60 -20.11 3.12
CA GLU A 32 5.47 -19.33 2.64
C GLU A 32 4.25 -20.21 2.36
N SER A 33 4.45 -21.40 1.78
CA SER A 33 3.38 -22.36 1.58
C SER A 33 2.69 -22.76 2.88
N LYS A 34 3.46 -23.05 3.93
CA LYS A 34 2.91 -23.36 5.25
C LYS A 34 2.13 -22.18 5.83
N PHE A 35 2.70 -20.98 5.76
CA PHE A 35 2.05 -19.78 6.23
C PHE A 35 0.72 -19.50 5.50
N VAL A 36 0.69 -19.67 4.18
CA VAL A 36 -0.54 -19.51 3.38
C VAL A 36 -1.59 -20.56 3.78
N GLU A 37 -1.19 -21.82 4.00
CA GLU A 37 -2.11 -22.87 4.45
C GLU A 37 -2.67 -22.60 5.86
N GLU A 38 -1.86 -22.10 6.78
CA GLU A 38 -2.31 -21.67 8.12
C GLU A 38 -3.30 -20.51 8.02
N LEU A 39 -3.03 -19.50 7.17
CA LEU A 39 -3.95 -18.40 6.93
C LEU A 39 -5.28 -18.87 6.35
N LYS A 40 -5.25 -19.78 5.37
CA LYS A 40 -6.47 -20.36 4.78
C LYS A 40 -7.28 -21.10 5.84
N GLY A 41 -6.63 -21.93 6.68
CA GLY A 41 -7.28 -22.64 7.76
C GLY A 41 -7.99 -21.68 8.72
N SER A 42 -7.28 -20.67 9.21
CA SER A 42 -7.84 -19.65 10.11
C SER A 42 -8.98 -18.85 9.48
N PHE A 43 -8.91 -18.56 8.18
CA PHE A 43 -9.95 -17.83 7.47
C PHE A 43 -11.22 -18.66 7.27
N LEU A 44 -11.07 -19.94 6.92
CA LEU A 44 -12.18 -20.88 6.76
C LEU A 44 -12.90 -21.12 8.10
N GLU A 45 -12.16 -21.29 9.20
CA GLU A 45 -12.74 -21.43 10.55
C GLU A 45 -13.58 -20.20 10.95
N LYS A 46 -13.13 -19.00 10.60
CA LYS A 46 -13.87 -17.76 10.86
C LYS A 46 -15.14 -17.66 10.03
N ILE A 47 -15.11 -18.09 8.76
CA ILE A 47 -16.31 -18.12 7.89
C ILE A 47 -17.33 -19.12 8.43
N ASP A 48 -16.88 -20.32 8.83
CA ASP A 48 -17.76 -21.36 9.33
C ASP A 48 -18.33 -21.08 10.74
N SER A 49 -17.60 -20.30 11.54
CA SER A 49 -18.04 -19.87 12.88
C SER A 49 -18.85 -18.58 12.88
N ALA A 50 -18.91 -17.86 11.77
CA ALA A 50 -19.72 -16.66 11.65
C ALA A 50 -21.21 -17.02 11.85
N PRO A 51 -21.94 -16.36 12.79
CA PRO A 51 -23.36 -16.59 12.94
C PRO A 51 -24.03 -16.31 11.59
N GLN A 52 -24.78 -17.31 11.08
CA GLN A 52 -25.61 -17.11 9.87
C GLN A 52 -26.63 -16.03 10.19
N GLY A 53 -26.24 -14.78 10.01
CA GLY A 53 -27.10 -13.61 10.21
C GLY A 53 -28.27 -13.73 9.26
N LYS A 54 -29.48 -13.70 9.81
CA LYS A 54 -30.69 -13.45 9.05
C LYS A 54 -30.38 -12.27 8.14
N LYS A 55 -30.65 -12.39 6.83
CA LYS A 55 -30.65 -11.30 5.87
C LYS A 55 -31.63 -10.23 6.39
N GLU A 56 -31.18 -9.34 7.25
CA GLU A 56 -31.84 -8.08 7.47
C GLU A 56 -31.52 -7.23 6.27
N THR A 57 -32.47 -7.17 5.34
CA THR A 57 -32.53 -6.14 4.32
C THR A 57 -32.78 -4.83 5.04
N ASN A 58 -31.74 -4.23 5.60
CA ASN A 58 -31.77 -2.84 6.02
C ASN A 58 -31.83 -2.01 4.74
N ALA A 59 -33.06 -1.76 4.29
CA ALA A 59 -33.34 -0.66 3.40
C ALA A 59 -32.88 0.61 4.10
N TYR A 60 -31.75 1.14 3.67
CA TYR A 60 -31.23 2.42 4.10
C TYR A 60 -32.24 3.49 3.63
N ASP A 61 -33.10 3.94 4.53
CA ASP A 61 -34.02 5.04 4.31
C ASP A 61 -33.21 6.34 4.32
N GLY A 62 -32.65 6.66 3.16
CA GLY A 62 -31.84 7.83 2.92
C GLY A 62 -32.67 9.12 2.89
N ARG A 63 -33.14 9.61 4.02
CA ARG A 63 -33.60 10.99 4.15
C ARG A 63 -32.45 11.93 4.50
N GLY A 64 -31.67 12.26 3.47
CA GLY A 64 -30.78 13.41 3.47
C GLY A 64 -31.11 14.25 2.26
N ASP A 65 -31.73 15.39 2.47
CA ASP A 65 -32.00 16.41 1.45
C ASP A 65 -30.67 16.82 0.76
N PHE A 66 -30.48 16.36 -0.46
CA PHE A 66 -29.57 16.97 -1.41
C PHE A 66 -30.34 17.27 -2.70
N SER A 67 -30.81 18.51 -2.80
CA SER A 67 -31.37 19.06 -4.02
C SER A 67 -30.28 19.22 -5.08
N GLY A 68 -30.45 18.55 -6.22
CA GLY A 68 -29.83 18.91 -7.48
C GLY A 68 -28.67 18.06 -7.94
N GLY A 69 -28.96 17.04 -8.73
CA GLY A 69 -28.01 16.31 -9.55
C GLY A 69 -28.53 14.92 -9.87
N LYS A 70 -29.08 14.69 -11.07
CA LYS A 70 -29.42 13.37 -11.56
C LYS A 70 -28.13 12.55 -11.72
N SER A 71 -27.71 11.87 -10.66
CA SER A 71 -26.71 10.80 -10.75
C SER A 71 -27.42 9.54 -11.20
N THR A 72 -27.21 9.14 -12.44
CA THR A 72 -27.51 7.80 -12.91
C THR A 72 -26.47 6.84 -12.32
N THR A 73 -26.61 6.50 -11.04
CA THR A 73 -25.97 5.32 -10.49
C THR A 73 -26.59 4.11 -11.17
N ARG A 74 -25.91 3.57 -12.19
CA ARG A 74 -26.09 2.16 -12.56
C ARG A 74 -25.77 1.39 -11.28
N GLY A 75 -26.79 0.78 -10.68
CA GLY A 75 -26.61 -0.16 -9.60
C GLY A 75 -25.55 -1.19 -10.04
N PHE A 76 -24.43 -1.20 -9.35
CA PHE A 76 -23.59 -2.37 -9.30
C PHE A 76 -24.45 -3.39 -8.54
N GLU A 77 -25.12 -4.27 -9.28
CA GLU A 77 -25.55 -5.53 -8.71
C GLU A 77 -24.28 -6.16 -8.17
N SER A 78 -24.16 -6.21 -6.83
CA SER A 78 -23.16 -7.05 -6.19
C SER A 78 -23.41 -8.44 -6.78
N ALA A 79 -22.51 -8.89 -7.65
CA ALA A 79 -22.47 -10.28 -8.01
C ALA A 79 -22.32 -10.99 -6.66
N ASP A 80 -23.39 -11.61 -6.18
CA ASP A 80 -23.35 -12.56 -5.09
C ASP A 80 -22.40 -13.66 -5.55
N LEU A 81 -21.09 -13.44 -5.31
CA LEU A 81 -20.11 -14.50 -5.41
C LEU A 81 -20.61 -15.54 -4.42
N ASN A 82 -21.21 -16.57 -5.00
CA ASN A 82 -21.79 -17.66 -4.27
C ASN A 82 -20.73 -18.13 -3.28
N GLU A 83 -21.00 -18.04 -1.99
CA GLU A 83 -20.09 -18.44 -0.90
C GLU A 83 -19.47 -19.82 -1.18
N SER A 84 -20.16 -20.66 -1.93
CA SER A 84 -19.68 -21.94 -2.42
C SER A 84 -18.59 -21.84 -3.48
N GLU A 85 -18.55 -20.78 -4.29
CA GLU A 85 -17.51 -20.57 -5.32
C GLU A 85 -16.24 -20.00 -4.69
N ALA A 86 -16.37 -19.08 -3.73
CA ALA A 86 -15.23 -18.60 -2.94
C ALA A 86 -14.59 -19.74 -2.12
N LYS A 87 -15.43 -20.60 -1.51
CA LYS A 87 -14.96 -21.81 -0.80
C LYS A 87 -14.31 -22.80 -1.78
N ARG A 88 -14.85 -22.99 -2.99
CA ARG A 88 -14.25 -23.84 -4.02
C ARG A 88 -12.91 -23.31 -4.51
N ALA A 89 -12.80 -22.02 -4.74
CA ALA A 89 -11.53 -21.38 -5.13
C ALA A 89 -10.46 -21.54 -4.04
N LEU A 90 -10.82 -21.38 -2.76
CA LEU A 90 -9.92 -21.62 -1.63
C LEU A 90 -9.53 -23.10 -1.46
N HIS A 91 -10.43 -24.04 -1.75
CA HIS A 91 -10.15 -25.48 -1.62
C HIS A 91 -9.41 -26.07 -2.83
N SER A 92 -9.52 -25.48 -4.01
CA SER A 92 -8.91 -26.03 -5.23
C SER A 92 -7.39 -25.83 -5.31
N THR A 93 -6.83 -24.93 -4.53
CA THR A 93 -5.38 -24.67 -4.51
C THR A 93 -4.65 -25.70 -3.64
N LYS A 94 -4.65 -26.96 -4.06
CA LYS A 94 -3.58 -27.89 -3.65
C LYS A 94 -2.32 -27.34 -4.31
N LEU A 95 -1.43 -26.77 -3.51
CA LEU A 95 -0.10 -26.37 -3.94
C LEU A 95 0.55 -27.56 -4.67
N ASN A 96 0.53 -27.50 -6.00
CA ASN A 96 1.24 -28.48 -6.79
C ASN A 96 2.72 -28.11 -6.70
N MET A 97 3.43 -28.69 -5.72
CA MET A 97 4.85 -28.47 -5.46
C MET A 97 5.77 -28.75 -6.67
N LYS A 98 5.19 -29.19 -7.79
CA LYS A 98 5.87 -29.37 -9.08
C LYS A 98 5.76 -28.13 -9.98
N SER A 99 5.08 -27.06 -9.57
CA SER A 99 5.01 -25.84 -10.35
C SER A 99 6.37 -25.14 -10.37
N ASN A 100 6.76 -24.68 -11.54
CA ASN A 100 8.01 -23.95 -11.76
C ASN A 100 7.83 -22.50 -11.22
N ILE A 101 7.93 -22.35 -9.90
CA ILE A 101 7.72 -21.07 -9.22
C ILE A 101 8.79 -20.10 -9.67
N LYS A 102 8.36 -18.96 -10.20
CA LYS A 102 9.21 -17.84 -10.62
C LYS A 102 9.08 -16.70 -9.62
N GLY A 103 10.22 -16.15 -9.23
CA GLY A 103 10.29 -14.95 -8.43
C GLY A 103 10.54 -13.71 -9.29
N TYR A 104 9.93 -12.60 -8.88
CA TYR A 104 10.15 -11.27 -9.46
C TYR A 104 10.51 -10.33 -8.34
N GLU A 105 11.60 -9.61 -8.49
CA GLU A 105 12.04 -8.59 -7.56
C GLU A 105 11.94 -7.22 -8.21
N TYR A 106 11.32 -6.29 -7.53
CA TYR A 106 11.15 -4.91 -7.94
C TYR A 106 12.02 -4.02 -7.08
N SER A 107 12.90 -3.24 -7.70
CA SER A 107 13.84 -2.35 -7.03
C SER A 107 13.67 -0.91 -7.49
N MET A 108 13.57 -0.01 -6.53
CA MET A 108 13.60 1.44 -6.74
C MET A 108 14.65 2.12 -5.83
N CYS A 109 15.76 1.45 -5.56
CA CYS A 109 16.81 1.94 -4.63
C CYS A 109 17.31 3.34 -5.02
N GLY A 110 17.61 3.57 -6.30
CA GLY A 110 18.03 4.90 -6.78
C GLY A 110 16.98 6.00 -6.60
N HIS A 111 15.69 5.65 -6.69
CA HIS A 111 14.61 6.61 -6.42
C HIS A 111 14.46 6.87 -4.92
N ALA A 112 14.68 5.86 -4.08
CA ALA A 112 14.70 6.00 -2.63
C ALA A 112 15.84 6.93 -2.19
N GLU A 113 17.05 6.73 -2.69
CA GLU A 113 18.21 7.61 -2.44
C GLU A 113 17.92 9.03 -2.89
N ALA A 114 17.45 9.23 -4.13
CA ALA A 114 17.10 10.53 -4.66
C ALA A 114 15.96 11.23 -3.87
N SER A 115 15.09 10.47 -3.19
CA SER A 115 14.05 11.04 -2.32
C SER A 115 14.64 11.56 -1.02
N VAL A 116 15.59 10.84 -0.43
CA VAL A 116 16.35 11.27 0.74
C VAL A 116 17.20 12.51 0.44
N GLU A 117 17.93 12.50 -0.67
CA GLU A 117 18.75 13.65 -1.10
C GLU A 117 17.89 14.90 -1.30
N LYS A 118 16.73 14.74 -1.93
CA LYS A 118 15.80 15.86 -2.15
C LYS A 118 15.28 16.45 -0.85
N TYR A 119 15.00 15.60 0.14
CA TYR A 119 14.63 16.08 1.47
C TYR A 119 15.77 16.86 2.13
N LEU A 120 16.98 16.30 2.15
CA LEU A 120 18.14 16.93 2.78
C LEU A 120 18.48 18.30 2.14
N GLU A 121 18.46 18.36 0.79
CA GLU A 121 18.65 19.58 0.02
C GLU A 121 17.64 20.67 0.43
N LEU A 122 16.35 20.34 0.42
CA LEU A 122 15.29 21.33 0.67
C LEU A 122 15.11 21.66 2.15
N ALA A 123 15.49 20.77 3.05
CA ALA A 123 15.47 20.99 4.49
C ALA A 123 16.75 21.65 5.02
N GLY A 124 17.81 21.78 4.19
CA GLY A 124 19.11 22.28 4.62
C GLY A 124 19.75 21.45 5.72
N ARG A 125 19.63 20.12 5.64
CA ARG A 125 20.10 19.17 6.67
C ARG A 125 21.10 18.18 6.11
N ASP A 126 21.94 17.64 7.00
CA ASP A 126 22.88 16.58 6.68
C ASP A 126 22.32 15.19 6.96
N LYS A 127 22.86 14.16 6.29
CA LYS A 127 22.49 12.74 6.51
C LYS A 127 22.61 12.30 7.98
N ALA A 128 23.52 12.87 8.73
CA ALA A 128 23.73 12.55 10.15
C ALA A 128 22.49 12.81 11.05
N CYS A 129 21.55 13.65 10.60
CA CYS A 129 20.30 13.88 11.32
C CYS A 129 19.28 12.72 11.17
N LEU A 130 19.43 11.88 10.14
CA LEU A 130 18.52 10.77 9.84
C LEU A 130 18.93 9.55 10.68
N LYS A 131 18.25 9.35 11.79
CA LYS A 131 18.49 8.21 12.68
C LYS A 131 17.69 6.99 12.24
N ALA A 132 18.19 5.79 12.52
CA ALA A 132 17.45 4.55 12.27
C ALA A 132 16.15 4.53 13.08
N VAL A 133 15.06 4.18 12.41
CA VAL A 133 13.71 4.08 13.00
C VAL A 133 13.05 2.79 12.53
N ALA A 134 12.24 2.19 13.41
CA ALA A 134 11.59 0.92 13.12
C ALA A 134 10.35 1.06 12.21
N THR A 135 9.72 2.24 12.20
CA THR A 135 8.45 2.48 11.47
C THR A 135 8.50 3.82 10.75
N PRO A 136 7.83 3.95 9.57
CA PRO A 136 7.77 5.20 8.83
C PRO A 136 6.86 6.25 9.49
N THR A 137 6.01 5.84 10.45
CA THR A 137 5.10 6.74 11.18
C THR A 137 5.63 7.09 12.55
N ILE A 138 5.29 8.26 13.04
CA ILE A 138 5.48 8.67 14.42
C ILE A 138 4.18 8.43 15.19
N ASP A 139 4.30 8.03 16.45
CA ASP A 139 3.14 7.91 17.35
C ASP A 139 2.62 9.31 17.69
N ASP A 140 1.30 9.51 17.60
CA ASP A 140 0.65 10.78 17.85
C ASP A 140 0.86 11.28 19.30
N HIS A 141 1.11 10.39 20.25
CA HIS A 141 1.50 10.75 21.63
C HIS A 141 2.84 11.48 21.74
N GLN A 142 3.66 11.45 20.67
CA GLN A 142 4.93 12.18 20.60
C GLN A 142 4.76 13.59 20.00
N LEU A 143 3.54 13.96 19.63
CA LEU A 143 3.20 15.27 19.09
C LEU A 143 2.49 16.10 20.15
N THR A 144 2.80 17.40 20.16
CA THR A 144 2.18 18.37 21.07
C THR A 144 1.13 19.20 20.32
N ASP A 145 0.24 19.85 21.04
CA ASP A 145 -0.75 20.77 20.45
C ASP A 145 -0.06 21.94 19.72
N ASP A 146 1.10 22.38 20.21
CA ASP A 146 1.91 23.40 19.53
C ASP A 146 2.44 22.92 18.17
N ASP A 147 2.76 21.63 18.05
CA ASP A 147 3.20 21.05 16.77
C ASP A 147 2.08 21.07 15.70
N VAL A 148 0.84 20.94 16.15
CA VAL A 148 -0.32 20.93 15.25
C VAL A 148 -0.74 22.34 14.84
N THR A 149 -0.56 23.32 15.74
CA THR A 149 -1.03 24.70 15.51
C THR A 149 -0.01 25.56 14.75
N ASN A 150 1.29 25.31 14.95
CA ASN A 150 2.34 26.12 14.34
C ASN A 150 2.65 25.67 12.90
N THR A 151 2.87 26.63 12.00
CA THR A 151 3.27 26.35 10.62
C THR A 151 4.64 25.68 10.57
N GLY A 152 4.75 24.58 9.83
CA GLY A 152 6.00 23.85 9.65
C GLY A 152 7.00 24.59 8.76
N ALA A 153 8.28 24.41 9.05
CA ALA A 153 9.37 25.05 8.32
C ALA A 153 9.43 24.60 6.84
N LEU A 154 9.01 23.38 6.54
CA LEU A 154 9.02 22.83 5.18
C LEU A 154 7.76 23.17 4.38
N ALA A 155 6.80 23.92 4.91
CA ALA A 155 5.57 24.30 4.23
C ALA A 155 5.76 24.76 2.76
N PRO A 156 6.75 25.62 2.43
CA PRO A 156 6.93 26.09 1.05
C PRO A 156 7.40 25.02 0.07
N VAL A 157 8.00 23.92 0.56
CA VAL A 157 8.67 22.90 -0.26
C VAL A 157 8.15 21.48 -0.03
N CYS A 158 7.27 21.28 0.96
CA CYS A 158 6.79 19.98 1.40
C CYS A 158 6.20 19.15 0.25
N THR A 159 5.41 19.75 -0.62
CA THR A 159 4.77 19.07 -1.76
C THR A 159 5.80 18.37 -2.65
N ARG A 160 6.94 19.01 -2.91
CA ARG A 160 7.99 18.46 -3.78
C ARG A 160 8.63 17.21 -3.19
N ILE A 161 8.76 17.15 -1.86
CA ILE A 161 9.33 16.00 -1.14
C ILE A 161 8.29 14.89 -1.04
N VAL A 162 7.08 15.25 -0.60
CA VAL A 162 5.98 14.29 -0.39
C VAL A 162 5.61 13.58 -1.68
N LEU A 163 5.47 14.29 -2.81
CA LEU A 163 5.13 13.66 -4.10
C LEU A 163 6.22 12.70 -4.58
N LYS A 164 7.48 13.01 -4.31
CA LYS A 164 8.58 12.09 -4.67
C LYS A 164 8.55 10.82 -3.82
N ALA A 165 8.33 10.94 -2.52
CA ALA A 165 8.14 9.80 -1.62
C ALA A 165 6.86 9.02 -1.94
N PHE A 166 5.80 9.71 -2.37
CA PHE A 166 4.53 9.09 -2.76
C PHE A 166 4.69 8.20 -4.00
N TYR A 167 5.45 8.66 -4.99
CA TYR A 167 5.75 7.85 -6.16
C TYR A 167 6.50 6.56 -5.78
N LEU A 168 7.52 6.67 -4.92
CA LEU A 168 8.25 5.52 -4.39
C LEU A 168 7.33 4.54 -3.65
N ALA A 169 6.46 5.07 -2.77
CA ALA A 169 5.56 4.27 -1.95
C ALA A 169 4.55 3.47 -2.78
N ARG A 170 4.01 4.08 -3.83
CA ARG A 170 3.02 3.42 -4.71
C ARG A 170 3.58 2.28 -5.54
N ILE A 171 4.86 2.35 -5.91
CA ILE A 171 5.46 1.41 -6.85
C ILE A 171 6.19 0.26 -6.12
N ASN A 172 6.91 0.58 -5.04
CA ASN A 172 7.81 -0.38 -4.41
C ASN A 172 7.72 -0.43 -2.88
N ARG A 173 7.52 0.73 -2.21
CA ARG A 173 7.56 0.83 -0.75
C ARG A 173 6.17 0.97 -0.17
N ILE A 174 5.35 -0.08 -0.31
CA ILE A 174 3.96 -0.13 0.19
C ILE A 174 3.92 0.08 1.71
N ASP A 175 4.95 -0.35 2.45
CA ASP A 175 5.15 -0.10 3.87
C ASP A 175 5.11 1.39 4.25
N CYS A 176 5.53 2.27 3.33
CA CYS A 176 5.51 3.73 3.52
C CYS A 176 4.21 4.40 3.05
N LEU A 177 3.32 3.68 2.38
CA LEU A 177 2.18 4.27 1.68
C LEU A 177 1.22 5.02 2.63
N TYR A 178 0.93 4.45 3.80
CA TYR A 178 0.09 5.10 4.80
C TYR A 178 0.70 6.44 5.28
N ALA A 179 1.98 6.40 5.66
CA ALA A 179 2.68 7.60 6.15
C ALA A 179 2.71 8.74 5.12
N VAL A 180 2.97 8.38 3.85
CA VAL A 180 2.98 9.34 2.75
C VAL A 180 1.60 9.89 2.46
N ASN A 181 0.55 9.05 2.46
CA ASN A 181 -0.84 9.49 2.26
C ASN A 181 -1.28 10.48 3.33
N MET A 182 -0.94 10.23 4.60
CA MET A 182 -1.22 11.16 5.69
C MET A 182 -0.58 12.53 5.45
N LEU A 183 0.66 12.57 5.01
CA LEU A 183 1.37 13.81 4.69
C LEU A 183 0.80 14.49 3.43
N ALA A 184 0.45 13.72 2.40
CA ALA A 184 -0.11 14.25 1.15
C ALA A 184 -1.44 14.99 1.38
N ARG A 185 -2.24 14.55 2.34
CA ARG A 185 -3.52 15.20 2.71
C ARG A 185 -3.32 16.55 3.40
N GLU A 186 -2.15 16.78 4.00
CA GLU A 186 -1.85 17.98 4.79
C GLU A 186 -0.96 19.01 4.05
N VAL A 187 -0.61 18.79 2.77
CA VAL A 187 0.29 19.69 2.02
C VAL A 187 -0.18 21.15 1.94
N THR A 188 -1.48 21.39 2.02
CA THR A 188 -2.07 22.74 2.01
C THR A 188 -2.17 23.37 3.41
N ARG A 189 -1.98 22.57 4.47
CA ARG A 189 -2.13 22.97 5.88
C ARG A 189 -0.93 22.46 6.69
N TRP A 190 0.25 22.63 6.12
CA TRP A 190 1.47 22.06 6.64
C TRP A 190 1.88 22.67 7.97
N ASN A 191 2.07 21.86 8.98
CA ASN A 191 2.41 22.25 10.34
C ASN A 191 3.70 21.56 10.83
N VAL A 192 4.16 21.88 12.04
CA VAL A 192 5.38 21.31 12.64
C VAL A 192 5.25 19.80 12.84
N ALA A 193 4.05 19.31 13.18
CA ALA A 193 3.80 17.85 13.26
C ALA A 193 4.05 17.16 11.91
N CYS A 194 3.70 17.80 10.80
CA CYS A 194 3.99 17.29 9.46
C CYS A 194 5.51 17.26 9.18
N ASP A 195 6.26 18.28 9.62
CA ASP A 195 7.74 18.28 9.53
C ASP A 195 8.35 17.09 10.29
N LYS A 196 7.88 16.81 11.51
CA LYS A 196 8.33 15.67 12.31
C LYS A 196 7.97 14.32 11.66
N ARG A 197 6.74 14.18 11.17
CA ARG A 197 6.28 12.98 10.46
C ARG A 197 7.07 12.75 9.17
N LEU A 198 7.33 13.81 8.40
CA LEU A 198 8.14 13.72 7.18
C LEU A 198 9.59 13.34 7.50
N HIS A 199 10.19 13.92 8.52
CA HIS A 199 11.54 13.57 8.96
C HIS A 199 11.64 12.09 9.34
N ARG A 200 10.64 11.55 10.05
CA ARG A 200 10.58 10.14 10.42
C ARG A 200 10.47 9.23 9.20
N LEU A 201 9.58 9.56 8.27
CA LEU A 201 9.41 8.83 7.01
C LEU A 201 10.71 8.77 6.21
N ILE A 202 11.37 9.92 6.03
CA ILE A 202 12.63 9.98 5.28
C ILE A 202 13.75 9.23 6.01
N SER A 203 13.77 9.27 7.35
CA SER A 203 14.72 8.48 8.15
C SER A 203 14.49 6.97 7.94
N CYS A 204 13.25 6.50 7.88
CA CYS A 204 12.92 5.13 7.56
C CYS A 204 13.41 4.75 6.16
N ILE A 205 13.10 5.55 5.15
CA ILE A 205 13.53 5.32 3.77
C ILE A 205 15.05 5.30 3.67
N HIS A 206 15.75 6.21 4.37
CA HIS A 206 17.22 6.29 4.36
C HIS A 206 17.88 4.98 4.84
N HIS A 207 17.39 4.40 5.92
CA HIS A 207 17.97 3.19 6.49
C HIS A 207 17.48 1.89 5.80
N THR A 208 16.57 2.01 4.85
CA THR A 208 15.98 0.89 4.10
C THR A 208 15.98 1.16 2.59
N THR A 209 16.93 1.94 2.09
CA THR A 209 17.02 2.31 0.66
C THR A 209 17.18 1.10 -0.26
N ASN A 210 17.81 0.03 0.25
CA ASN A 210 18.05 -1.21 -0.47
C ASN A 210 16.90 -2.23 -0.38
N TRP A 211 15.79 -1.87 0.26
CA TRP A 211 14.64 -2.76 0.32
C TRP A 211 13.96 -2.84 -1.05
N THR A 212 13.68 -4.07 -1.43
CA THR A 212 13.01 -4.43 -2.67
C THR A 212 11.69 -5.11 -2.37
N GLN A 213 10.77 -5.09 -3.33
CA GLN A 213 9.54 -5.85 -3.25
C GLN A 213 9.71 -7.10 -4.10
N SER A 214 9.46 -8.27 -3.53
CA SER A 214 9.46 -9.52 -4.26
C SER A 214 8.07 -10.14 -4.31
N CYS A 215 7.76 -10.80 -5.40
CA CYS A 215 6.56 -11.62 -5.55
C CYS A 215 6.92 -12.93 -6.23
N TRP A 216 6.12 -13.96 -5.95
CA TRP A 216 6.31 -15.30 -6.53
C TRP A 216 5.05 -15.70 -7.27
N VAL A 217 5.24 -16.33 -8.42
CA VAL A 217 4.15 -16.80 -9.27
C VAL A 217 4.46 -18.25 -9.66
N GLY A 218 3.53 -19.13 -9.40
CA GLY A 218 3.71 -20.56 -9.68
C GLY A 218 2.46 -21.26 -10.17
N ASP A 219 1.30 -20.62 -10.00
CA ASP A 219 0.04 -21.19 -10.45
C ASP A 219 -0.17 -20.94 -11.95
N PRO A 220 -0.80 -21.88 -12.67
CA PRO A 220 -1.19 -21.67 -14.05
C PRO A 220 -2.24 -20.56 -14.15
N PRO A 221 -2.29 -19.79 -15.26
CA PRO A 221 -3.19 -18.64 -15.39
C PRO A 221 -4.66 -18.97 -15.18
N GLU A 222 -5.08 -20.20 -15.53
CA GLU A 222 -6.45 -20.71 -15.37
C GLU A 222 -6.86 -20.89 -13.90
N ASP A 223 -5.90 -21.06 -13.00
CA ASP A 223 -6.13 -21.17 -11.56
C ASP A 223 -5.98 -19.82 -10.82
N CYS A 224 -5.58 -18.77 -11.55
CA CYS A 224 -5.44 -17.45 -11.00
C CYS A 224 -6.77 -16.69 -11.00
N PHE A 225 -7.02 -15.94 -9.94
CA PHE A 225 -8.17 -15.04 -9.85
C PHE A 225 -7.75 -13.70 -9.23
N LEU A 226 -8.52 -12.66 -9.55
CA LEU A 226 -8.36 -11.35 -8.95
C LEU A 226 -9.21 -11.25 -7.68
N ALA A 227 -8.57 -11.08 -6.52
CA ALA A 227 -9.27 -10.80 -5.27
C ALA A 227 -9.11 -9.31 -4.91
N LEU A 228 -10.22 -8.65 -4.60
CA LEU A 228 -10.25 -7.28 -4.11
C LEU A 228 -10.75 -7.28 -2.67
N PHE A 229 -9.91 -6.80 -1.76
CA PHE A 229 -10.27 -6.59 -0.36
C PHE A 229 -10.45 -5.10 -0.14
N CYS A 230 -11.63 -4.70 0.31
CA CYS A 230 -11.96 -3.32 0.60
C CYS A 230 -12.15 -3.15 2.10
N ASP A 231 -11.51 -2.13 2.65
CA ASP A 231 -11.63 -1.74 4.05
C ASP A 231 -11.88 -0.23 4.15
N ALA A 232 -12.59 0.19 5.19
CA ALA A 232 -12.85 1.60 5.47
C ALA A 232 -12.58 1.88 6.95
N ASP A 233 -11.70 2.83 7.21
CA ASP A 233 -11.49 3.37 8.54
C ASP A 233 -12.63 4.36 8.88
N LEU A 234 -13.51 3.95 9.80
CA LEU A 234 -14.65 4.73 10.26
C LEU A 234 -14.41 5.41 11.61
N LYS A 235 -13.19 5.37 12.11
CA LYS A 235 -12.88 5.76 13.49
C LYS A 235 -13.03 7.25 13.76
N ASP A 236 -12.79 8.10 12.77
CA ASP A 236 -12.80 9.55 12.92
C ASP A 236 -13.58 10.24 11.78
N SER A 237 -13.81 11.55 11.91
CA SER A 237 -14.51 12.39 10.92
C SER A 237 -13.91 12.37 9.51
N LYS A 238 -12.76 11.72 9.32
CA LYS A 238 -12.04 11.59 8.05
C LYS A 238 -11.79 10.12 7.74
N ALA A 239 -12.81 9.44 7.24
CA ALA A 239 -12.66 8.06 6.77
C ALA A 239 -11.67 7.96 5.60
N THR A 240 -10.85 6.92 5.61
CA THR A 240 -9.98 6.54 4.49
C THR A 240 -10.46 5.20 3.97
N SER A 241 -10.84 5.14 2.71
CA SER A 241 -11.16 3.87 2.04
C SER A 241 -9.88 3.31 1.42
N GLY A 242 -9.63 2.03 1.64
CA GLY A 242 -8.55 1.26 1.04
C GLY A 242 -9.11 0.14 0.17
N ALA A 243 -8.42 -0.19 -0.93
CA ALA A 243 -8.70 -1.32 -1.79
C ALA A 243 -7.41 -1.96 -2.27
#